data_dbce38e8c7b5ab51ea9590ab7ff82eb3
#
_entry.id   dbce38e8c7b5ab51ea9590ab7ff82eb3
#
_cell.length_a   1.000
_cell.length_b   1.000
_cell.length_c   1.000
_cell.angle_alpha   90.00
_cell.angle_beta   90.00
_cell.angle_gamma   90.00
#
_symmetry.space_group_name_H-M   'P 1'
#
loop_
_entity.id
_entity.type
_entity.pdbx_description
1 polymer ?
#
loop_
_entity_poly.entity_id
_entity_poly.type
_entity_poly.pdbx_seq_one_letter_code
_entity_poly.pdbx_strand_id
1 'polypeptide(L)'
;LTLERLDVNRTTVIDTLRTGNEGYFSIKFSQEEPELFVLKDDQGSLINLLVKPGDRISVQSAADSFGSAYQLSGSEESESIRMLVEHLNQTRQILDSLKTVAGVIGDPENPQFEVVRNTYAQALIKQKRFTIKYLVEHLGSLSSVYALYQKINDETLVLNQESDLQYFKAVADSLESTYPNSSLTLSLRADIEQREAAFTEAARMNSLLEMADEVSGMLDLSIPDRDGNEVALSSLKGNVILVTFWASGNNSSIQALLQLQSTYRKYHDKGFEVYAISMDNNKINWMNAIDFNEFNWINVSELSFPESRAALLYNINQLPTNFLINREGDIVAKNLYGRNLNTWLDNLI
;
A
#
# COMPACT_ATOMS: atom_id res chain seq x y z
N LEU A 1 3.32 23.14 -22.20
CA LEU A 1 4.01 22.64 -21.01
C LEU A 1 3.70 23.52 -19.83
N THR A 2 3.63 22.95 -18.61
CA THR A 2 3.60 23.69 -17.34
C THR A 2 4.88 23.42 -16.57
N LEU A 3 5.40 24.44 -15.91
CA LEU A 3 6.42 24.29 -14.87
C LEU A 3 5.74 24.39 -13.52
N GLU A 4 5.83 23.34 -12.71
CA GLU A 4 5.20 23.24 -11.42
C GLU A 4 6.27 23.04 -10.35
N ARG A 5 6.17 23.72 -9.20
CA ARG A 5 7.00 23.49 -8.03
C ARG A 5 6.32 22.44 -7.15
N LEU A 6 7.09 21.45 -6.72
CA LEU A 6 6.64 20.42 -5.79
C LEU A 6 6.97 20.84 -4.36
N ASP A 7 5.94 21.17 -3.59
CA ASP A 7 6.01 21.31 -2.13
C ASP A 7 5.50 20.00 -1.47
N VAL A 8 5.80 19.80 -0.20
CA VAL A 8 5.48 18.55 0.54
C VAL A 8 4.01 18.15 0.45
N ASN A 9 3.08 19.11 0.44
CA ASN A 9 1.64 18.86 0.46
C ASN A 9 0.87 19.48 -0.70
N ARG A 10 1.56 20.11 -1.66
CA ARG A 10 0.90 20.75 -2.80
C ARG A 10 1.85 20.95 -3.97
N THR A 11 1.26 21.06 -5.14
CA THR A 11 1.95 21.46 -6.35
C THR A 11 1.51 22.87 -6.72
N THR A 12 2.46 23.75 -7.02
CA THR A 12 2.19 25.14 -7.39
C THR A 12 2.68 25.39 -8.81
N VAL A 13 1.77 25.78 -9.69
CA VAL A 13 2.13 26.17 -11.05
C VAL A 13 2.91 27.47 -11.02
N ILE A 14 4.16 27.43 -11.51
CA ILE A 14 5.05 28.59 -11.59
C ILE A 14 4.80 29.34 -12.91
N ASP A 15 4.70 28.60 -14.01
CA ASP A 15 4.45 29.20 -15.34
C ASP A 15 3.87 28.19 -16.30
N THR A 16 3.21 28.70 -17.36
CA THR A 16 2.74 27.93 -18.49
C THR A 16 3.61 28.26 -19.70
N LEU A 17 4.41 27.31 -20.13
CA LEU A 17 5.39 27.47 -21.20
C LEU A 17 4.76 27.14 -22.55
N ARG A 18 4.85 28.06 -23.49
CA ARG A 18 4.45 27.82 -24.88
C ARG A 18 5.70 27.60 -25.73
N THR A 19 5.74 26.48 -26.42
CA THR A 19 6.80 26.23 -27.41
C THR A 19 6.54 27.08 -28.62
N GLY A 20 7.59 27.74 -29.10
CA GLY A 20 7.58 28.44 -30.40
C GLY A 20 7.52 27.46 -31.59
N ASN A 21 7.49 27.97 -32.81
CA ASN A 21 7.40 27.16 -34.03
C ASN A 21 8.54 26.14 -34.21
N GLU A 22 9.67 26.34 -33.53
CA GLU A 22 10.83 25.44 -33.53
C GLU A 22 10.88 24.54 -32.30
N GLY A 23 9.83 24.54 -31.45
CA GLY A 23 9.76 23.71 -30.25
C GLY A 23 10.59 24.21 -29.08
N TYR A 24 11.17 25.39 -29.13
CA TYR A 24 11.96 25.95 -28.02
C TYR A 24 11.08 26.67 -26.99
N PHE A 25 11.48 26.55 -25.73
CA PHE A 25 10.98 27.37 -24.61
C PHE A 25 12.18 27.80 -23.75
N SER A 26 12.00 28.86 -22.98
CA SER A 26 12.96 29.30 -21.97
C SER A 26 12.21 30.01 -20.85
N ILE A 27 12.61 29.72 -19.64
CA ILE A 27 12.08 30.37 -18.44
C ILE A 27 13.25 30.85 -17.57
N LYS A 28 13.07 31.99 -16.92
CA LYS A 28 13.96 32.51 -15.88
C LYS A 28 13.14 32.82 -14.65
N PHE A 29 13.55 32.27 -13.53
CA PHE A 29 12.98 32.57 -12.22
C PHE A 29 14.10 32.66 -11.19
N SER A 30 13.81 33.26 -10.04
CA SER A 30 14.73 33.35 -8.93
C SER A 30 14.25 32.48 -7.81
N GLN A 31 15.17 31.80 -7.15
CA GLN A 31 14.95 31.02 -5.94
C GLN A 31 16.14 31.17 -5.00
N GLU A 32 15.90 31.05 -3.72
CA GLU A 32 16.95 31.21 -2.69
C GLU A 32 17.49 29.84 -2.23
N GLU A 33 16.67 28.79 -2.32
CA GLU A 33 16.96 27.45 -1.87
C GLU A 33 16.80 26.43 -3.02
N PRO A 34 17.45 25.25 -2.94
CA PRO A 34 17.19 24.15 -3.86
C PRO A 34 15.75 23.66 -3.74
N GLU A 35 15.06 23.53 -4.85
CA GLU A 35 13.66 23.11 -4.92
C GLU A 35 13.42 22.09 -6.02
N LEU A 36 12.37 21.26 -5.83
CA LEU A 36 11.90 20.30 -6.81
C LEU A 36 10.87 20.92 -7.75
N PHE A 37 11.05 20.76 -9.03
CA PHE A 37 10.13 21.19 -10.08
C PHE A 37 9.75 20.02 -10.98
N VAL A 38 8.62 20.17 -11.61
CA VAL A 38 8.14 19.24 -12.65
C VAL A 38 7.79 20.05 -13.90
N LEU A 39 8.37 19.65 -15.03
CA LEU A 39 7.86 20.00 -16.33
C LEU A 39 6.79 18.96 -16.72
N LYS A 40 5.59 19.43 -17.01
CA LYS A 40 4.44 18.60 -17.34
C LYS A 40 3.89 18.97 -18.69
N ASP A 41 3.61 17.98 -19.54
CA ASP A 41 2.93 18.18 -20.81
C ASP A 41 1.39 18.14 -20.64
N ASP A 42 0.67 18.35 -21.71
CA ASP A 42 -0.79 18.30 -21.78
C ASP A 42 -1.36 16.86 -21.73
N GLN A 43 -0.50 15.86 -21.88
CA GLN A 43 -0.84 14.43 -21.76
C GLN A 43 -0.57 13.87 -20.37
N GLY A 44 0.04 14.67 -19.47
CA GLY A 44 0.37 14.28 -18.12
C GLY A 44 1.73 13.62 -17.94
N SER A 45 2.58 13.61 -18.99
CA SER A 45 3.97 13.14 -18.89
C SER A 45 4.82 14.16 -18.12
N LEU A 46 5.77 13.67 -17.31
CA LEU A 46 6.50 14.46 -16.34
C LEU A 46 8.02 14.35 -16.51
N ILE A 47 8.72 15.47 -16.36
CA ILE A 47 10.17 15.51 -16.19
C ILE A 47 10.46 16.19 -14.85
N ASN A 48 11.07 15.45 -13.93
CA ASN A 48 11.41 15.94 -12.60
C ASN A 48 12.78 16.65 -12.64
N LEU A 49 12.86 17.82 -12.05
CA LEU A 49 14.04 18.65 -11.96
C LEU A 49 14.30 19.05 -10.51
N LEU A 50 15.53 18.92 -10.06
CA LEU A 50 15.99 19.56 -8.83
C LEU A 50 16.89 20.72 -9.23
N VAL A 51 16.43 21.91 -8.93
CA VAL A 51 17.07 23.16 -9.34
C VAL A 51 17.69 23.83 -8.13
N LYS A 52 18.98 24.14 -8.23
CA LYS A 52 19.72 24.93 -7.23
C LYS A 52 19.84 26.39 -7.69
N PRO A 53 19.99 27.34 -6.76
CA PRO A 53 20.29 28.73 -7.14
C PRO A 53 21.48 28.82 -8.09
N GLY A 54 21.25 29.45 -9.24
CA GLY A 54 22.30 29.64 -10.28
C GLY A 54 22.39 28.54 -11.33
N ASP A 55 21.63 27.44 -11.22
CA ASP A 55 21.60 26.38 -12.24
C ASP A 55 21.12 26.91 -13.59
N ARG A 56 21.67 26.34 -14.66
CA ARG A 56 21.25 26.55 -16.04
C ARG A 56 20.96 25.21 -16.69
N ILE A 57 19.72 24.78 -16.56
CA ILE A 57 19.30 23.45 -16.98
C ILE A 57 18.81 23.49 -18.42
N SER A 58 19.29 22.57 -19.23
CA SER A 58 18.80 22.31 -20.58
C SER A 58 18.12 20.95 -20.62
N VAL A 59 16.90 20.92 -21.15
CA VAL A 59 16.11 19.71 -21.36
C VAL A 59 15.77 19.59 -22.81
N GLN A 60 16.05 18.43 -23.43
CA GLN A 60 15.72 18.10 -24.81
C GLN A 60 14.94 16.79 -24.83
N SER A 61 13.75 16.80 -25.42
CA SER A 61 12.89 15.62 -25.57
C SER A 61 12.11 15.74 -26.91
N ALA A 62 11.78 14.59 -27.49
CA ALA A 62 10.77 14.56 -28.55
C ALA A 62 9.36 14.61 -27.95
N ALA A 63 8.39 15.17 -28.64
CA ALA A 63 7.04 15.37 -28.13
C ALA A 63 6.32 14.05 -27.86
N ASP A 64 6.58 13.00 -28.63
CA ASP A 64 5.99 11.66 -28.51
C ASP A 64 6.63 10.80 -27.41
N SER A 65 7.76 11.23 -26.87
CA SER A 65 8.51 10.54 -25.82
C SER A 65 8.83 11.43 -24.62
N PHE A 66 8.09 12.54 -24.47
CA PHE A 66 8.25 13.46 -23.34
C PHE A 66 8.11 12.72 -22.01
N GLY A 67 9.03 12.95 -21.08
CA GLY A 67 9.06 12.28 -19.79
C GLY A 67 9.61 10.86 -19.78
N SER A 68 9.57 10.14 -20.90
CA SER A 68 10.08 8.77 -21.01
C SER A 68 11.48 8.68 -21.60
N ALA A 69 11.80 9.55 -22.56
CA ALA A 69 13.12 9.64 -23.18
C ALA A 69 13.49 11.11 -23.38
N TYR A 70 14.43 11.61 -22.59
CA TYR A 70 14.92 12.98 -22.67
C TYR A 70 16.39 13.08 -22.31
N GLN A 71 17.06 14.11 -22.83
CA GLN A 71 18.41 14.49 -22.43
C GLN A 71 18.30 15.69 -21.48
N LEU A 72 19.16 15.69 -20.46
CA LEU A 72 19.23 16.74 -19.48
C LEU A 72 20.69 17.10 -19.22
N SER A 73 20.98 18.37 -19.03
CA SER A 73 22.32 18.86 -18.68
C SER A 73 22.25 20.14 -17.86
N GLY A 74 23.30 20.44 -17.13
CA GLY A 74 23.44 21.66 -16.33
C GLY A 74 22.96 21.57 -14.88
N SER A 75 22.57 20.38 -14.41
CA SER A 75 22.31 20.10 -12.99
C SER A 75 22.60 18.62 -12.70
N GLU A 76 23.63 18.34 -11.91
CA GLU A 76 23.99 16.97 -11.46
C GLU A 76 22.86 16.32 -10.69
N GLU A 77 22.14 17.06 -9.87
CA GLU A 77 21.01 16.58 -9.10
C GLU A 77 19.85 16.13 -10.00
N SER A 78 19.52 16.95 -11.01
CA SER A 78 18.47 16.61 -11.98
C SER A 78 18.86 15.42 -12.86
N GLU A 79 20.13 15.30 -13.24
CA GLU A 79 20.65 14.14 -13.97
C GLU A 79 20.56 12.87 -13.12
N SER A 80 20.86 12.97 -11.83
CA SER A 80 20.70 11.88 -10.88
C SER A 80 19.24 11.45 -10.76
N ILE A 81 18.31 12.40 -10.65
CA ILE A 81 16.87 12.10 -10.63
C ILE A 81 16.45 11.41 -11.94
N ARG A 82 16.92 11.88 -13.11
CA ARG A 82 16.62 11.23 -14.39
C ARG A 82 17.04 9.77 -14.40
N MET A 83 18.26 9.47 -13.93
CA MET A 83 18.76 8.08 -13.82
C MET A 83 17.90 7.23 -12.87
N LEU A 84 17.50 7.79 -11.74
CA LEU A 84 16.61 7.11 -10.77
C LEU A 84 15.23 6.80 -11.38
N VAL A 85 14.65 7.75 -12.11
CA VAL A 85 13.36 7.60 -12.81
C VAL A 85 13.46 6.53 -13.89
N GLU A 86 14.53 6.56 -14.71
CA GLU A 86 14.75 5.59 -15.78
C GLU A 86 14.85 4.16 -15.24
N HIS A 87 15.64 3.95 -14.19
CA HIS A 87 15.78 2.62 -13.57
C HIS A 87 14.47 2.13 -12.98
N LEU A 88 13.71 2.99 -12.31
CA LEU A 88 12.39 2.64 -11.75
C LEU A 88 11.40 2.30 -12.86
N ASN A 89 11.38 3.05 -13.97
CA ASN A 89 10.48 2.79 -15.09
C ASN A 89 10.80 1.44 -15.77
N GLN A 90 12.07 1.07 -15.91
CA GLN A 90 12.46 -0.26 -16.39
C GLN A 90 11.92 -1.36 -15.46
N THR A 91 12.01 -1.16 -14.14
CA THR A 91 11.45 -2.10 -13.16
C THR A 91 9.93 -2.19 -13.31
N ARG A 92 9.21 -1.07 -13.40
CA ARG A 92 7.75 -1.05 -13.59
C ARG A 92 7.33 -1.80 -14.85
N GLN A 93 8.02 -1.62 -15.96
CA GLN A 93 7.75 -2.34 -17.23
C GLN A 93 7.89 -3.86 -17.06
N ILE A 94 8.92 -4.32 -16.32
CA ILE A 94 9.08 -5.75 -15.99
C ILE A 94 7.90 -6.23 -15.15
N LEU A 95 7.52 -5.50 -14.10
CA LEU A 95 6.42 -5.87 -13.22
C LEU A 95 5.07 -5.93 -13.95
N ASP A 96 4.81 -4.98 -14.86
CA ASP A 96 3.58 -4.94 -15.64
C ASP A 96 3.51 -6.08 -16.68
N SER A 97 4.65 -6.41 -17.29
CA SER A 97 4.77 -7.57 -18.17
C SER A 97 4.46 -8.87 -17.40
N LEU A 98 5.00 -9.01 -16.18
CA LEU A 98 4.75 -10.18 -15.32
C LEU A 98 3.30 -10.28 -14.86
N LYS A 99 2.65 -9.14 -14.54
CA LYS A 99 1.20 -9.10 -14.24
C LYS A 99 0.36 -9.57 -15.43
N THR A 100 0.73 -9.14 -16.65
CA THR A 100 0.06 -9.58 -17.88
C THR A 100 0.20 -11.09 -18.07
N VAL A 101 1.39 -11.65 -17.89
CA VAL A 101 1.64 -13.09 -17.98
C VAL A 101 0.84 -13.87 -16.91
N ALA A 102 0.83 -13.37 -15.66
CA ALA A 102 0.04 -13.94 -14.58
C ALA A 102 -1.46 -13.98 -14.93
N GLY A 103 -1.98 -12.90 -15.52
CA GLY A 103 -3.37 -12.82 -15.99
C GLY A 103 -3.71 -13.83 -17.10
N VAL A 104 -2.77 -14.12 -17.99
CA VAL A 104 -2.94 -15.14 -19.06
C VAL A 104 -2.92 -16.56 -18.47
N ILE A 105 -2.05 -16.83 -17.49
CA ILE A 105 -1.99 -18.13 -16.79
C ILE A 105 -3.30 -18.40 -16.04
N GLY A 106 -3.84 -17.39 -15.34
CA GLY A 106 -5.16 -17.39 -14.69
C GLY A 106 -5.31 -18.35 -13.50
N ASP A 107 -4.50 -19.38 -13.38
CA ASP A 107 -4.55 -20.39 -12.33
C ASP A 107 -3.34 -20.25 -11.39
N PRO A 108 -3.55 -19.82 -10.12
CA PRO A 108 -2.48 -19.71 -9.14
C PRO A 108 -1.77 -21.02 -8.78
N GLU A 109 -2.41 -22.17 -9.00
CA GLU A 109 -1.84 -23.51 -8.75
C GLU A 109 -0.96 -24.00 -9.92
N ASN A 110 -0.97 -23.28 -11.05
CA ASN A 110 -0.10 -23.60 -12.18
C ASN A 110 1.38 -23.38 -11.80
N PRO A 111 2.29 -24.34 -11.99
CA PRO A 111 3.72 -24.19 -11.67
C PRO A 111 4.38 -22.95 -12.32
N GLN A 112 3.90 -22.52 -13.49
CA GLN A 112 4.38 -21.30 -14.14
C GLN A 112 4.02 -20.04 -13.38
N PHE A 113 2.92 -20.03 -12.61
CA PHE A 113 2.55 -18.91 -11.76
C PHE A 113 3.57 -18.68 -10.65
N GLU A 114 4.15 -19.74 -10.10
CA GLU A 114 5.22 -19.64 -9.11
C GLU A 114 6.48 -18.98 -9.69
N VAL A 115 6.85 -19.32 -10.92
CA VAL A 115 7.99 -18.69 -11.62
C VAL A 115 7.74 -17.19 -11.79
N VAL A 116 6.53 -16.82 -12.22
CA VAL A 116 6.14 -15.39 -12.35
C VAL A 116 6.22 -14.67 -11.00
N ARG A 117 5.68 -15.25 -9.94
CA ARG A 117 5.72 -14.70 -8.56
C ARG A 117 7.15 -14.49 -8.07
N ASN A 118 8.02 -15.50 -8.26
CA ASN A 118 9.41 -15.41 -7.86
C ASN A 118 10.18 -14.34 -8.67
N THR A 119 9.93 -14.26 -9.99
CA THR A 119 10.55 -13.24 -10.86
C THR A 119 10.08 -11.83 -10.45
N TYR A 120 8.81 -11.67 -10.12
CA TYR A 120 8.24 -10.42 -9.61
C TYR A 120 8.93 -9.99 -8.30
N ALA A 121 9.05 -10.90 -7.35
CA ALA A 121 9.73 -10.63 -6.08
C ALA A 121 11.22 -10.25 -6.29
N GLN A 122 11.93 -10.94 -7.20
CA GLN A 122 13.33 -10.62 -7.53
C GLN A 122 13.45 -9.22 -8.17
N ALA A 123 12.52 -8.81 -9.03
CA ALA A 123 12.51 -7.47 -9.61
C ALA A 123 12.38 -6.38 -8.53
N LEU A 124 11.48 -6.56 -7.55
CA LEU A 124 11.32 -5.65 -6.41
C LEU A 124 12.59 -5.58 -5.54
N ILE A 125 13.19 -6.74 -5.23
CA ILE A 125 14.43 -6.81 -4.45
C ILE A 125 15.57 -6.10 -5.19
N LYS A 126 15.67 -6.28 -6.49
CA LYS A 126 16.71 -5.62 -7.33
C LYS A 126 16.52 -4.10 -7.30
N GLN A 127 15.28 -3.61 -7.45
CA GLN A 127 14.99 -2.19 -7.36
C GLN A 127 15.36 -1.62 -5.98
N LYS A 128 14.95 -2.28 -4.91
CA LYS A 128 15.28 -1.87 -3.54
C LYS A 128 16.79 -1.79 -3.31
N ARG A 129 17.54 -2.80 -3.76
CA ARG A 129 19.02 -2.82 -3.67
C ARG A 129 19.66 -1.68 -4.45
N PHE A 130 19.15 -1.38 -5.65
CA PHE A 130 19.63 -0.26 -6.45
C PHE A 130 19.40 1.07 -5.71
N THR A 131 18.19 1.30 -5.18
CA THR A 131 17.86 2.52 -4.43
C THR A 131 18.75 2.65 -3.18
N ILE A 132 18.91 1.59 -2.41
CA ILE A 132 19.77 1.61 -1.20
C ILE A 132 21.23 1.91 -1.58
N LYS A 133 21.77 1.26 -2.62
CA LYS A 133 23.12 1.54 -3.09
C LYS A 133 23.30 3.01 -3.46
N TYR A 134 22.36 3.54 -4.24
CA TYR A 134 22.36 4.95 -4.62
C TYR A 134 22.40 5.87 -3.40
N LEU A 135 21.51 5.63 -2.41
CA LEU A 135 21.45 6.44 -1.18
C LEU A 135 22.77 6.42 -0.41
N VAL A 136 23.39 5.26 -0.23
CA VAL A 136 24.66 5.12 0.48
C VAL A 136 25.81 5.87 -0.22
N GLU A 137 25.80 5.87 -1.55
CA GLU A 137 26.81 6.57 -2.37
C GLU A 137 26.58 8.09 -2.45
N HIS A 138 25.35 8.58 -2.13
CA HIS A 138 24.94 9.97 -2.36
C HIS A 138 24.22 10.60 -1.17
N LEU A 139 24.58 10.25 0.08
CA LEU A 139 23.88 10.71 1.30
C LEU A 139 23.72 12.22 1.37
N GLY A 140 24.73 13.01 0.93
CA GLY A 140 24.70 14.47 0.95
C GLY A 140 24.04 15.11 -0.27
N SER A 141 23.52 14.35 -1.20
CA SER A 141 22.84 14.84 -2.39
C SER A 141 21.33 15.01 -2.13
N LEU A 142 20.78 16.13 -2.59
CA LEU A 142 19.34 16.40 -2.48
C LEU A 142 18.49 15.43 -3.32
N SER A 143 19.04 14.85 -4.41
CA SER A 143 18.38 13.81 -5.18
C SER A 143 18.18 12.52 -4.40
N SER A 144 18.89 12.33 -3.27
CA SER A 144 18.61 11.23 -2.34
C SER A 144 17.24 11.37 -1.67
N VAL A 145 16.75 12.58 -1.44
CA VAL A 145 15.37 12.78 -0.98
C VAL A 145 14.39 12.21 -2.02
N TYR A 146 14.61 12.48 -3.31
CA TYR A 146 13.79 11.90 -4.37
C TYR A 146 13.84 10.36 -4.38
N ALA A 147 15.03 9.77 -4.20
CA ALA A 147 15.21 8.33 -4.15
C ALA A 147 14.46 7.65 -2.98
N LEU A 148 14.41 8.31 -1.79
CA LEU A 148 13.67 7.82 -0.62
C LEU A 148 12.17 7.67 -0.88
N TYR A 149 11.59 8.59 -1.68
CA TYR A 149 10.15 8.65 -1.95
C TYR A 149 9.74 8.02 -3.28
N GLN A 150 10.63 7.27 -3.94
CA GLN A 150 10.26 6.52 -5.15
C GLN A 150 9.18 5.48 -4.84
N LYS A 151 8.15 5.43 -5.70
CA LYS A 151 7.03 4.49 -5.60
C LYS A 151 7.09 3.45 -6.72
N ILE A 152 6.84 2.20 -6.40
CA ILE A 152 6.65 1.12 -7.38
C ILE A 152 5.33 1.30 -8.14
N ASN A 153 4.28 1.69 -7.41
CA ASN A 153 2.94 2.03 -7.89
C ASN A 153 2.42 3.22 -7.08
N ASP A 154 1.17 3.66 -7.30
CA ASP A 154 0.61 4.84 -6.66
C ASP A 154 0.58 4.78 -5.13
N GLU A 155 0.56 3.57 -4.55
CA GLU A 155 0.40 3.35 -3.10
C GLU A 155 1.70 2.90 -2.41
N THR A 156 2.61 2.20 -3.11
CA THR A 156 3.72 1.47 -2.48
C THR A 156 5.07 2.13 -2.76
N LEU A 157 5.76 2.57 -1.72
CA LEU A 157 7.15 3.02 -1.80
C LEU A 157 8.11 1.85 -2.05
N VAL A 158 9.25 2.13 -2.69
CA VAL A 158 10.38 1.19 -2.81
C VAL A 158 10.95 0.85 -1.42
N LEU A 159 11.04 1.85 -0.55
CA LEU A 159 11.49 1.75 0.84
C LEU A 159 10.28 1.96 1.77
N ASN A 160 9.67 0.87 2.22
CA ASN A 160 8.42 0.87 2.96
C ASN A 160 8.44 0.05 4.27
N GLN A 161 9.59 -0.50 4.66
CA GLN A 161 9.75 -1.26 5.89
C GLN A 161 10.30 -0.39 7.01
N GLU A 162 10.02 -0.75 8.26
CA GLU A 162 10.60 -0.09 9.43
C GLU A 162 12.14 -0.05 9.36
N SER A 163 12.75 -1.16 8.98
CA SER A 163 14.20 -1.24 8.77
C SER A 163 14.76 -0.26 7.73
N ASP A 164 13.92 0.25 6.82
CA ASP A 164 14.35 1.21 5.81
C ASP A 164 14.51 2.62 6.39
N LEU A 165 13.92 2.91 7.55
CA LEU A 165 13.98 4.20 8.21
C LEU A 165 15.43 4.66 8.49
N GLN A 166 16.36 3.72 8.66
CA GLN A 166 17.79 4.01 8.80
C GLN A 166 18.35 4.81 7.61
N TYR A 167 17.86 4.57 6.38
CA TYR A 167 18.30 5.30 5.19
C TYR A 167 17.74 6.73 5.16
N PHE A 168 16.48 6.91 5.59
CA PHE A 168 15.87 8.23 5.74
C PHE A 168 16.67 9.07 6.74
N LYS A 169 17.01 8.51 7.91
CA LYS A 169 17.82 9.17 8.93
C LYS A 169 19.21 9.53 8.43
N ALA A 170 19.90 8.59 7.78
CA ALA A 170 21.26 8.82 7.27
C ALA A 170 21.30 9.95 6.22
N VAL A 171 20.31 10.02 5.33
CA VAL A 171 20.18 11.10 4.36
C VAL A 171 19.87 12.41 5.08
N ALA A 172 18.92 12.43 6.03
CA ALA A 172 18.57 13.63 6.78
C ALA A 172 19.74 14.20 7.56
N ASP A 173 20.51 13.35 8.27
CA ASP A 173 21.70 13.75 9.03
C ASP A 173 22.76 14.37 8.12
N SER A 174 22.98 13.79 6.94
CA SER A 174 23.94 14.31 5.96
C SER A 174 23.48 15.64 5.35
N LEU A 175 22.19 15.76 4.99
CA LEU A 175 21.64 16.99 4.41
C LEU A 175 21.56 18.13 5.43
N GLU A 176 21.32 17.86 6.70
CA GLU A 176 21.29 18.86 7.75
C GLU A 176 22.63 19.56 7.91
N SER A 177 23.73 18.87 7.65
CA SER A 177 25.07 19.45 7.65
C SER A 177 25.31 20.43 6.48
N THR A 178 24.65 20.21 5.34
CA THR A 178 24.90 20.96 4.10
C THR A 178 23.79 21.95 3.78
N TYR A 179 22.54 21.55 4.04
CA TYR A 179 21.31 22.28 3.70
C TYR A 179 20.33 22.34 4.90
N PRO A 180 20.76 22.89 6.08
CA PRO A 180 19.96 22.82 7.31
C PRO A 180 18.60 23.51 7.23
N ASN A 181 18.48 24.54 6.40
CA ASN A 181 17.26 25.34 6.25
C ASN A 181 16.44 24.98 5.00
N SER A 182 16.93 24.04 4.18
CA SER A 182 16.19 23.61 2.99
C SER A 182 14.84 23.01 3.36
N SER A 183 13.80 23.41 2.64
CA SER A 183 12.45 22.84 2.81
C SER A 183 12.43 21.32 2.66
N LEU A 184 13.29 20.76 1.80
CA LEU A 184 13.43 19.31 1.61
C LEU A 184 14.01 18.63 2.86
N THR A 185 15.04 19.22 3.48
CA THR A 185 15.64 18.69 4.73
C THR A 185 14.66 18.72 5.89
N LEU A 186 13.99 19.87 6.07
CA LEU A 186 13.01 20.06 7.16
C LEU A 186 11.82 19.11 7.00
N SER A 187 11.32 18.95 5.79
CA SER A 187 10.22 18.05 5.49
C SER A 187 10.60 16.58 5.69
N LEU A 188 11.83 16.19 5.31
CA LEU A 188 12.33 14.85 5.53
C LEU A 188 12.41 14.54 7.03
N ARG A 189 12.85 15.49 7.87
CA ARG A 189 12.85 15.33 9.34
C ARG A 189 11.47 15.14 9.90
N ALA A 190 10.51 15.98 9.52
CA ALA A 190 9.13 15.86 9.97
C ALA A 190 8.50 14.52 9.55
N ASP A 191 8.77 14.03 8.34
CA ASP A 191 8.28 12.73 7.88
C ASP A 191 8.92 11.55 8.65
N ILE A 192 10.22 11.65 9.01
CA ILE A 192 10.89 10.64 9.84
C ILE A 192 10.21 10.56 11.21
N GLU A 193 9.96 11.67 11.88
CA GLU A 193 9.28 11.71 13.18
C GLU A 193 7.88 11.09 13.10
N GLN A 194 7.13 11.37 12.04
CA GLN A 194 5.81 10.80 11.82
C GLN A 194 5.87 9.29 11.59
N ARG A 195 6.84 8.80 10.80
CA ARG A 195 7.05 7.36 10.56
C ARG A 195 7.46 6.63 11.82
N GLU A 196 8.37 7.20 12.61
CA GLU A 196 8.77 6.63 13.91
C GLU A 196 7.59 6.49 14.86
N ALA A 197 6.77 7.52 14.96
CA ALA A 197 5.56 7.47 15.76
C ALA A 197 4.59 6.39 15.29
N ALA A 198 4.39 6.26 13.96
CA ALA A 198 3.52 5.26 13.37
C ALA A 198 4.05 3.82 13.61
N PHE A 199 5.35 3.57 13.43
CA PHE A 199 5.95 2.26 13.70
C PHE A 199 5.90 1.91 15.20
N THR A 200 6.16 2.89 16.07
CA THR A 200 6.07 2.71 17.54
C THR A 200 4.65 2.35 17.95
N GLU A 201 3.65 3.03 17.41
CA GLU A 201 2.24 2.74 17.72
C GLU A 201 1.81 1.39 17.16
N ALA A 202 2.25 1.02 15.95
CA ALA A 202 2.01 -0.30 15.38
C ALA A 202 2.66 -1.41 16.22
N ALA A 203 3.90 -1.21 16.68
CA ALA A 203 4.59 -2.16 17.55
C ALA A 203 3.88 -2.28 18.91
N ARG A 204 3.43 -1.17 19.50
CA ARG A 204 2.65 -1.16 20.73
C ARG A 204 1.34 -1.92 20.56
N MET A 205 0.64 -1.71 19.44
CA MET A 205 -0.59 -2.42 19.14
C MET A 205 -0.35 -3.92 18.97
N ASN A 206 0.69 -4.32 18.26
CA ASN A 206 1.06 -5.72 18.09
C ASN A 206 1.42 -6.37 19.43
N SER A 207 2.17 -5.68 20.31
CA SER A 207 2.49 -6.17 21.66
C SER A 207 1.24 -6.35 22.53
N LEU A 208 0.28 -5.43 22.43
CA LEU A 208 -1.02 -5.58 23.12
C LEU A 208 -1.82 -6.79 22.58
N LEU A 209 -1.75 -7.03 21.26
CA LEU A 209 -2.38 -8.20 20.65
C LEU A 209 -1.70 -9.52 21.09
N GLU A 210 -0.35 -9.54 21.13
CA GLU A 210 0.42 -10.70 21.63
C GLU A 210 0.13 -10.96 23.12
N MET A 211 0.03 -9.92 23.95
CA MET A 211 -0.38 -10.07 25.36
C MET A 211 -1.83 -10.51 25.50
N ALA A 212 -2.71 -10.16 24.57
CA ALA A 212 -4.09 -10.66 24.52
C ALA A 212 -4.15 -12.13 24.09
N ASP A 213 -3.21 -12.59 23.25
CA ASP A 213 -3.05 -14.02 22.87
C ASP A 213 -2.51 -14.88 24.04
N GLU A 214 -1.71 -14.30 24.97
CA GLU A 214 -1.29 -15.00 26.20
C GLU A 214 -2.42 -15.16 27.23
N VAL A 215 -3.46 -14.36 27.15
CA VAL A 215 -4.73 -14.60 27.85
C VAL A 215 -5.53 -15.57 26.98
N SER A 216 -5.29 -16.88 27.18
CA SER A 216 -5.96 -17.97 26.47
C SER A 216 -7.47 -17.73 26.38
N GLY A 217 -7.96 -17.38 25.19
CA GLY A 217 -9.37 -17.21 24.94
C GLY A 217 -9.65 -16.31 23.74
N MET A 218 -10.73 -16.63 23.09
CA MET A 218 -11.34 -15.85 22.00
C MET A 218 -11.43 -14.36 22.38
N LEU A 219 -10.91 -13.48 21.51
CA LEU A 219 -11.10 -12.03 21.63
C LEU A 219 -12.61 -11.74 21.51
N ASP A 220 -13.28 -11.56 22.64
CA ASP A 220 -14.74 -11.44 22.66
C ASP A 220 -15.18 -10.09 22.10
N LEU A 221 -16.09 -10.14 21.15
CA LEU A 221 -16.73 -9.02 20.51
C LEU A 221 -18.24 -9.18 20.63
N SER A 222 -18.92 -8.12 21.00
CA SER A 222 -20.37 -8.02 20.86
C SER A 222 -20.66 -6.94 19.81
N ILE A 223 -21.31 -7.34 18.72
CA ILE A 223 -21.57 -6.48 17.56
C ILE A 223 -23.03 -6.67 17.15
N PRO A 224 -23.76 -5.59 16.82
CA PRO A 224 -25.14 -5.67 16.37
C PRO A 224 -25.32 -6.49 15.10
N ASP A 225 -26.33 -7.35 15.06
CA ASP A 225 -26.82 -8.01 13.87
C ASP A 225 -27.65 -7.06 12.98
N ARG A 226 -28.22 -7.59 11.91
CA ARG A 226 -29.07 -6.82 10.97
C ARG A 226 -30.32 -6.21 11.64
N ASP A 227 -30.83 -6.83 12.70
CA ASP A 227 -32.01 -6.41 13.44
C ASP A 227 -31.67 -5.48 14.60
N GLY A 228 -30.39 -5.28 14.88
CA GLY A 228 -29.84 -4.43 15.95
C GLY A 228 -29.65 -5.16 17.28
N ASN A 229 -29.76 -6.49 17.30
CA ASN A 229 -29.49 -7.29 18.51
C ASN A 229 -27.98 -7.50 18.64
N GLU A 230 -27.47 -7.31 19.85
CA GLU A 230 -26.07 -7.59 20.15
C GLU A 230 -25.79 -9.10 20.13
N VAL A 231 -24.84 -9.52 19.30
CA VAL A 231 -24.39 -10.90 19.18
C VAL A 231 -22.95 -10.97 19.67
N ALA A 232 -22.77 -11.58 20.85
CA ALA A 232 -21.44 -11.81 21.40
C ALA A 232 -20.77 -13.01 20.71
N LEU A 233 -19.52 -12.87 20.28
CA LEU A 233 -18.76 -13.96 19.70
C LEU A 233 -18.57 -15.12 20.69
N SER A 234 -18.43 -14.81 22.00
CA SER A 234 -18.37 -15.78 23.09
C SER A 234 -19.65 -16.64 23.24
N SER A 235 -20.80 -16.16 22.76
CA SER A 235 -22.05 -16.96 22.78
C SER A 235 -21.99 -18.19 21.88
N LEU A 236 -21.02 -18.24 20.95
CA LEU A 236 -20.83 -19.35 20.01
C LEU A 236 -19.80 -20.37 20.49
N LYS A 237 -19.24 -20.20 21.68
CA LYS A 237 -18.26 -21.12 22.28
C LYS A 237 -18.78 -22.57 22.29
N GLY A 238 -17.93 -23.52 21.97
CA GLY A 238 -18.31 -24.92 21.80
C GLY A 238 -18.50 -25.32 20.31
N ASN A 239 -18.62 -24.33 19.41
CA ASN A 239 -18.54 -24.54 17.97
C ASN A 239 -17.13 -24.25 17.45
N VAL A 240 -16.83 -24.77 16.27
CA VAL A 240 -15.72 -24.27 15.44
C VAL A 240 -16.23 -23.03 14.68
N ILE A 241 -15.60 -21.89 14.88
CA ILE A 241 -16.12 -20.60 14.40
C ILE A 241 -15.17 -20.03 13.35
N LEU A 242 -15.71 -19.61 12.20
CA LEU A 242 -14.98 -18.80 11.23
C LEU A 242 -15.40 -17.34 11.40
N VAL A 243 -14.54 -16.53 12.03
CA VAL A 243 -14.69 -15.07 12.04
C VAL A 243 -14.16 -14.54 10.72
N THR A 244 -15.00 -13.89 9.92
CA THR A 244 -14.61 -13.36 8.61
C THR A 244 -14.95 -11.88 8.49
N PHE A 245 -13.97 -11.10 8.02
CA PHE A 245 -14.09 -9.65 7.77
C PHE A 245 -14.28 -9.42 6.27
N TRP A 246 -15.31 -8.68 5.91
CA TRP A 246 -15.72 -8.46 4.53
C TRP A 246 -16.36 -7.09 4.31
N ALA A 247 -16.57 -6.69 3.05
CA ALA A 247 -17.35 -5.49 2.72
C ALA A 247 -18.19 -5.73 1.47
N SER A 248 -19.38 -5.16 1.42
CA SER A 248 -20.33 -5.32 0.30
C SER A 248 -19.81 -4.75 -1.01
N GLY A 249 -19.01 -3.69 -0.96
CA GLY A 249 -18.36 -3.08 -2.12
C GLY A 249 -17.06 -3.75 -2.57
N ASN A 250 -16.60 -4.81 -1.88
CA ASN A 250 -15.35 -5.52 -2.20
C ASN A 250 -15.65 -6.85 -2.91
N ASN A 251 -15.37 -6.91 -4.23
CA ASN A 251 -15.65 -8.11 -5.03
C ASN A 251 -14.95 -9.37 -4.52
N SER A 252 -13.72 -9.26 -4.02
CA SER A 252 -12.99 -10.40 -3.47
C SER A 252 -13.65 -10.93 -2.21
N SER A 253 -14.19 -10.05 -1.35
CA SER A 253 -14.98 -10.43 -0.17
C SER A 253 -16.23 -11.20 -0.57
N ILE A 254 -16.99 -10.70 -1.54
CA ILE A 254 -18.22 -11.35 -2.02
C ILE A 254 -17.90 -12.74 -2.57
N GLN A 255 -16.86 -12.87 -3.40
CA GLN A 255 -16.46 -14.18 -3.97
C GLN A 255 -16.04 -15.18 -2.89
N ALA A 256 -15.29 -14.73 -1.88
CA ALA A 256 -14.89 -15.58 -0.75
C ALA A 256 -16.11 -16.08 0.03
N LEU A 257 -17.08 -15.21 0.31
CA LEU A 257 -18.31 -15.60 1.02
C LEU A 257 -19.21 -16.52 0.16
N LEU A 258 -19.31 -16.31 -1.15
CA LEU A 258 -20.04 -17.22 -2.02
C LEU A 258 -19.45 -18.65 -2.03
N GLN A 259 -18.11 -18.76 -2.05
CA GLN A 259 -17.43 -20.06 -1.92
C GLN A 259 -17.67 -20.70 -0.55
N LEU A 260 -17.78 -19.89 0.52
CA LEU A 260 -18.01 -20.36 1.88
C LEU A 260 -19.39 -21.02 2.06
N GLN A 261 -20.39 -20.65 1.27
CA GLN A 261 -21.76 -21.21 1.40
C GLN A 261 -21.81 -22.74 1.32
N SER A 262 -21.02 -23.34 0.41
CA SER A 262 -20.97 -24.79 0.27
C SER A 262 -20.35 -25.46 1.50
N THR A 263 -19.30 -24.85 2.06
CA THR A 263 -18.66 -25.31 3.29
C THR A 263 -19.61 -25.15 4.50
N TYR A 264 -20.28 -24.00 4.61
CA TYR A 264 -21.24 -23.76 5.69
C TYR A 264 -22.35 -24.82 5.69
N ARG A 265 -22.99 -25.08 4.54
CA ARG A 265 -24.03 -26.12 4.42
C ARG A 265 -23.53 -27.51 4.79
N LYS A 266 -22.26 -27.84 4.53
CA LYS A 266 -21.68 -29.17 4.83
C LYS A 266 -21.39 -29.37 6.32
N TYR A 267 -21.00 -28.31 7.04
CA TYR A 267 -20.44 -28.43 8.38
C TYR A 267 -21.27 -27.75 9.49
N HIS A 268 -22.26 -26.91 9.16
CA HIS A 268 -23.07 -26.19 10.13
C HIS A 268 -23.73 -27.13 11.16
N ASP A 269 -24.44 -28.16 10.67
CA ASP A 269 -25.12 -29.13 11.54
C ASP A 269 -24.17 -30.00 12.39
N LYS A 270 -22.86 -29.88 12.13
CA LYS A 270 -21.80 -30.56 12.87
C LYS A 270 -21.10 -29.67 13.90
N GLY A 271 -21.56 -28.45 14.08
CA GLY A 271 -20.98 -27.48 15.01
C GLY A 271 -19.94 -26.54 14.37
N PHE A 272 -20.13 -26.17 13.11
CA PHE A 272 -19.42 -25.09 12.47
C PHE A 272 -20.29 -23.85 12.36
N GLU A 273 -19.78 -22.69 12.74
CA GLU A 273 -20.51 -21.42 12.62
C GLU A 273 -19.66 -20.36 11.92
N VAL A 274 -20.31 -19.42 11.26
CA VAL A 274 -19.69 -18.28 10.61
C VAL A 274 -20.17 -17.00 11.28
N TYR A 275 -19.23 -16.22 11.77
CA TYR A 275 -19.44 -14.89 12.33
C TYR A 275 -18.86 -13.85 11.37
N ALA A 276 -19.70 -13.31 10.47
CA ALA A 276 -19.30 -12.43 9.39
C ALA A 276 -19.42 -10.97 9.80
N ILE A 277 -18.28 -10.31 10.02
CA ILE A 277 -18.18 -8.89 10.41
C ILE A 277 -18.05 -8.04 9.15
N SER A 278 -19.05 -7.22 8.89
CA SER A 278 -19.01 -6.28 7.75
C SER A 278 -18.24 -5.02 8.11
N MET A 279 -17.37 -4.59 7.20
CA MET A 279 -16.64 -3.33 7.22
C MET A 279 -17.38 -2.22 6.42
N ASP A 280 -18.68 -2.35 6.23
CA ASP A 280 -19.49 -1.32 5.60
C ASP A 280 -19.82 -0.18 6.60
N ASN A 281 -19.94 1.04 6.09
CA ASN A 281 -20.47 2.19 6.82
C ASN A 281 -21.91 2.55 6.40
N ASN A 282 -22.49 1.76 5.48
CA ASN A 282 -23.85 1.95 5.00
C ASN A 282 -24.69 0.68 5.23
N LYS A 283 -25.67 0.78 6.14
CA LYS A 283 -26.55 -0.34 6.51
C LYS A 283 -27.31 -0.92 5.31
N ILE A 284 -27.77 -0.07 4.39
CA ILE A 284 -28.58 -0.50 3.23
C ILE A 284 -27.73 -1.36 2.29
N ASN A 285 -26.50 -0.93 1.98
CA ASN A 285 -25.59 -1.69 1.12
C ASN A 285 -25.24 -3.05 1.72
N TRP A 286 -24.93 -3.08 3.02
CA TRP A 286 -24.66 -4.29 3.76
C TRP A 286 -25.84 -5.26 3.75
N MET A 287 -27.06 -4.79 4.11
CA MET A 287 -28.27 -5.62 4.10
C MET A 287 -28.61 -6.16 2.71
N ASN A 288 -28.54 -5.30 1.69
CA ASN A 288 -28.79 -5.71 0.31
C ASN A 288 -27.81 -6.80 -0.15
N ALA A 289 -26.54 -6.71 0.23
CA ALA A 289 -25.55 -7.72 -0.12
C ALA A 289 -25.82 -9.07 0.57
N ILE A 290 -26.26 -9.06 1.83
CA ILE A 290 -26.67 -10.27 2.55
C ILE A 290 -27.88 -10.91 1.85
N ASP A 291 -28.93 -10.14 1.61
CA ASP A 291 -30.17 -10.63 1.04
C ASP A 291 -30.01 -11.13 -0.41
N PHE A 292 -29.26 -10.38 -1.24
CA PHE A 292 -29.01 -10.73 -2.64
C PHE A 292 -28.20 -12.02 -2.80
N ASN A 293 -27.22 -12.24 -1.89
CA ASN A 293 -26.34 -13.41 -1.95
C ASN A 293 -26.79 -14.54 -1.01
N GLU A 294 -27.88 -14.38 -0.28
CA GLU A 294 -28.41 -15.40 0.68
C GLU A 294 -27.38 -15.86 1.71
N PHE A 295 -26.68 -14.91 2.35
CA PHE A 295 -25.72 -15.22 3.42
C PHE A 295 -26.42 -15.55 4.75
N ASN A 296 -26.77 -16.83 4.93
CA ASN A 296 -27.66 -17.34 6.00
C ASN A 296 -26.94 -17.68 7.31
N TRP A 297 -25.75 -17.13 7.57
CA TRP A 297 -25.01 -17.23 8.82
C TRP A 297 -25.14 -15.95 9.64
N ILE A 298 -24.40 -15.86 10.76
CA ILE A 298 -24.42 -14.68 11.61
C ILE A 298 -23.71 -13.53 10.91
N ASN A 299 -24.46 -12.49 10.59
CA ASN A 299 -23.98 -11.27 9.96
C ASN A 299 -24.08 -10.11 10.92
N VAL A 300 -22.96 -9.48 11.24
CA VAL A 300 -22.86 -8.36 12.16
C VAL A 300 -22.09 -7.19 11.58
N SER A 301 -22.36 -5.96 12.04
CA SER A 301 -21.63 -4.77 11.62
C SER A 301 -21.70 -3.66 12.65
N GLU A 302 -20.58 -3.00 12.88
CA GLU A 302 -20.50 -1.76 13.66
C GLU A 302 -20.95 -0.53 12.85
N LEU A 303 -21.01 -0.64 11.51
CA LEU A 303 -21.30 0.43 10.55
C LEU A 303 -20.40 1.67 10.73
N SER A 304 -19.19 1.47 11.22
CA SER A 304 -18.27 2.53 11.64
C SER A 304 -16.93 2.54 10.91
N PHE A 305 -16.77 1.76 9.83
CA PHE A 305 -15.51 1.76 9.08
C PHE A 305 -15.18 3.17 8.53
N PRO A 306 -13.93 3.68 8.69
CA PRO A 306 -12.71 2.96 9.10
C PRO A 306 -12.46 2.83 10.62
N GLU A 307 -13.31 3.35 11.48
CA GLU A 307 -13.13 3.37 12.95
C GLU A 307 -13.71 2.12 13.66
N SER A 308 -13.74 0.97 12.96
CA SER A 308 -14.25 -0.29 13.50
C SER A 308 -13.36 -0.83 14.63
N ARG A 309 -13.95 -1.06 15.81
CA ARG A 309 -13.28 -1.71 16.96
C ARG A 309 -12.87 -3.13 16.63
N ALA A 310 -13.73 -3.87 15.94
CA ALA A 310 -13.43 -5.23 15.50
C ALA A 310 -12.22 -5.27 14.56
N ALA A 311 -12.14 -4.33 13.60
CA ALA A 311 -10.99 -4.24 12.68
C ALA A 311 -9.68 -3.92 13.44
N LEU A 312 -9.73 -3.04 14.43
CA LEU A 312 -8.58 -2.72 15.27
C LEU A 312 -8.16 -3.93 16.12
N LEU A 313 -9.12 -4.59 16.80
CA LEU A 313 -8.85 -5.72 17.68
C LEU A 313 -8.22 -6.91 16.94
N TYR A 314 -8.68 -7.19 15.72
CA TYR A 314 -8.18 -8.29 14.89
C TYR A 314 -7.07 -7.86 13.91
N ASN A 315 -6.57 -6.62 14.01
CA ASN A 315 -5.55 -6.04 13.13
C ASN A 315 -5.86 -6.27 11.64
N ILE A 316 -7.05 -5.84 11.21
CA ILE A 316 -7.52 -6.02 9.84
C ILE A 316 -7.01 -4.87 8.98
N ASN A 317 -6.12 -5.19 8.05
CA ASN A 317 -5.52 -4.24 7.09
C ASN A 317 -5.84 -4.56 5.62
N GLN A 318 -6.53 -5.67 5.36
CA GLN A 318 -6.98 -6.07 4.02
C GLN A 318 -8.25 -6.91 4.09
N LEU A 319 -9.07 -6.88 3.03
CA LEU A 319 -10.29 -7.66 2.89
C LEU A 319 -10.24 -8.55 1.63
N PRO A 320 -10.80 -9.77 1.70
CA PRO A 320 -11.28 -10.44 2.90
C PRO A 320 -10.15 -10.98 3.78
N THR A 321 -10.42 -11.09 5.08
CA THR A 321 -9.55 -11.76 6.05
C THR A 321 -10.41 -12.62 6.96
N ASN A 322 -9.94 -13.81 7.34
CA ASN A 322 -10.67 -14.66 8.28
C ASN A 322 -9.75 -15.33 9.31
N PHE A 323 -10.35 -15.75 10.43
CA PHE A 323 -9.71 -16.48 11.53
C PHE A 323 -10.58 -17.69 11.87
N LEU A 324 -9.94 -18.85 12.01
CA LEU A 324 -10.61 -20.06 12.46
C LEU A 324 -10.37 -20.24 13.95
N ILE A 325 -11.46 -20.39 14.72
CA ILE A 325 -11.46 -20.58 16.17
C ILE A 325 -11.94 -21.99 16.47
N ASN A 326 -11.22 -22.71 17.33
CA ASN A 326 -11.60 -24.06 17.78
C ASN A 326 -12.73 -24.03 18.82
N ARG A 327 -13.19 -25.21 19.26
CA ARG A 327 -14.26 -25.32 20.24
C ARG A 327 -13.89 -24.79 21.63
N GLU A 328 -12.60 -24.77 21.95
CA GLU A 328 -12.01 -24.24 23.19
C GLU A 328 -12.01 -22.70 23.19
N GLY A 329 -12.06 -22.09 22.00
CA GLY A 329 -12.04 -20.65 21.80
C GLY A 329 -10.67 -20.10 21.35
N ASP A 330 -9.73 -20.96 20.97
CA ASP A 330 -8.41 -20.54 20.49
C ASP A 330 -8.42 -20.29 19.00
N ILE A 331 -7.72 -19.24 18.53
CA ILE A 331 -7.48 -18.98 17.11
C ILE A 331 -6.44 -19.97 16.61
N VAL A 332 -6.83 -20.88 15.74
CA VAL A 332 -5.95 -21.97 15.26
C VAL A 332 -5.42 -21.75 13.85
N ALA A 333 -6.04 -20.87 13.07
CA ALA A 333 -5.57 -20.55 11.73
C ALA A 333 -6.13 -19.21 11.23
N LYS A 334 -5.50 -18.67 10.18
CA LYS A 334 -5.88 -17.41 9.52
C LYS A 334 -5.90 -17.58 8.00
N ASN A 335 -6.80 -16.82 7.34
CA ASN A 335 -6.89 -16.75 5.87
C ASN A 335 -7.10 -18.11 5.19
N LEU A 336 -8.04 -18.90 5.73
CA LEU A 336 -8.43 -20.18 5.17
C LEU A 336 -9.61 -20.04 4.18
N TYR A 337 -9.45 -20.57 2.98
CA TYR A 337 -10.47 -20.55 1.92
C TYR A 337 -10.59 -21.93 1.24
N GLY A 338 -11.78 -22.24 0.72
CA GLY A 338 -12.03 -23.41 -0.11
C GLY A 338 -11.57 -24.72 0.50
N ARG A 339 -10.73 -25.48 -0.21
CA ARG A 339 -10.26 -26.81 0.21
C ARG A 339 -9.46 -26.76 1.51
N ASN A 340 -8.64 -25.72 1.71
CA ASN A 340 -7.83 -25.59 2.92
C ASN A 340 -8.72 -25.45 4.16
N LEU A 341 -9.77 -24.64 4.09
CA LEU A 341 -10.75 -24.54 5.18
C LEU A 341 -11.42 -25.89 5.46
N ASN A 342 -11.85 -26.60 4.42
CA ASN A 342 -12.47 -27.92 4.58
C ASN A 342 -11.54 -28.91 5.27
N THR A 343 -10.26 -28.94 4.94
CA THR A 343 -9.26 -29.80 5.59
C THR A 343 -9.13 -29.50 7.09
N TRP A 344 -9.13 -28.22 7.46
CA TRP A 344 -9.12 -27.84 8.87
C TRP A 344 -10.39 -28.26 9.59
N LEU A 345 -11.56 -28.07 8.96
CA LEU A 345 -12.85 -28.45 9.54
C LEU A 345 -12.98 -29.97 9.70
N ASP A 346 -12.50 -30.77 8.74
CA ASP A 346 -12.49 -32.23 8.85
C ASP A 346 -11.64 -32.74 10.05
N ASN A 347 -10.69 -31.93 10.55
CA ASN A 347 -9.87 -32.27 11.72
C ASN A 347 -10.42 -31.72 13.06
N LEU A 348 -11.25 -30.66 13.03
CA LEU A 348 -11.72 -29.97 14.24
C LEU A 348 -13.16 -30.35 14.63
N ILE A 349 -13.93 -30.87 13.70
CA ILE A 349 -15.32 -31.28 13.84
C ILE A 349 -15.46 -32.79 13.87
#